data_204da011df55a4e4d8858a20e2e701cc
#
_entry.id   204da011df55a4e4d8858a20e2e701cc
#
_cell.length_a   1.000
_cell.length_b   1.000
_cell.length_c   1.000
_cell.angle_alpha   90.00
_cell.angle_beta   90.00
_cell.angle_gamma   90.00
#
_symmetry.space_group_name_H-M   'P 1'
#
loop_
_entity.id
_entity.type
_entity.pdbx_description
1 polymer ?
#
loop_
_entity_poly.entity_id
_entity_poly.type
_entity_poly.pdbx_seq_one_letter_code
_entity_poly.pdbx_strand_id
1 'polypeptide(L)'
;MSTKNQIEEIINLLNDRHETLATAESITAGGLSKEITSVSGASKIFVGGITAYQNVIKEQLLGVELETISKNSVVSEAVALEMANGARKQFATTWAIATTGVAGPDP
;
A
#
# COMPACT_ATOMS: atom_id res chain seq x y z
N MET A 1 17.80 -0.06 14.11
CA MET A 1 16.93 -1.21 13.83
C MET A 1 16.77 -1.37 12.34
N SER A 2 16.88 -2.57 11.81
CA SER A 2 16.75 -2.79 10.37
C SER A 2 15.28 -2.83 9.96
N THR A 3 15.03 -2.51 8.69
CA THR A 3 13.70 -2.62 8.11
C THR A 3 13.11 -4.03 8.26
N LYS A 4 13.97 -5.04 8.07
CA LYS A 4 13.57 -6.44 8.25
C LYS A 4 13.05 -6.71 9.65
N ASN A 5 13.72 -6.19 10.68
CA ASN A 5 13.29 -6.38 12.06
C ASN A 5 11.96 -5.69 12.35
N GLN A 6 11.75 -4.50 11.77
CA GLN A 6 10.48 -3.78 11.88
C GLN A 6 9.34 -4.56 11.24
N ILE A 7 9.58 -5.13 10.07
CA ILE A 7 8.58 -5.95 9.38
C ILE A 7 8.26 -7.20 10.18
N GLU A 8 9.28 -7.87 10.75
CA GLU A 8 9.06 -9.04 11.61
C GLU A 8 8.16 -8.70 12.79
N GLU A 9 8.38 -7.55 13.44
CA GLU A 9 7.54 -7.11 14.55
C GLU A 9 6.09 -6.90 14.12
N ILE A 10 5.88 -6.28 12.96
CA ILE A 10 4.54 -6.05 12.41
C ILE A 10 3.85 -7.37 12.11
N ILE A 11 4.56 -8.30 11.46
CA ILE A 11 4.02 -9.62 11.13
C ILE A 11 3.58 -10.35 12.39
N ASN A 12 4.43 -10.37 13.40
CA ASN A 12 4.13 -11.05 14.65
C ASN A 12 2.93 -10.41 15.36
N LEU A 13 2.87 -9.08 15.39
CA LEU A 13 1.78 -8.36 16.03
C LEU A 13 0.46 -8.63 15.31
N LEU A 14 0.43 -8.53 13.99
CA LEU A 14 -0.79 -8.77 13.23
C LEU A 14 -1.23 -10.23 13.33
N ASN A 15 -0.28 -11.16 13.31
CA ASN A 15 -0.62 -12.57 13.46
C ASN A 15 -1.25 -12.85 14.82
N ASP A 16 -0.70 -12.27 15.89
CA ASP A 16 -1.25 -12.43 17.23
C ASP A 16 -2.65 -11.85 17.36
N ARG A 17 -2.94 -10.78 16.63
CA ARG A 17 -4.24 -10.10 16.65
C ARG A 17 -5.22 -10.67 15.65
N HIS A 18 -4.82 -11.64 14.82
CA HIS A 18 -5.62 -12.18 13.72
C HIS A 18 -6.06 -11.07 12.75
N GLU A 19 -5.13 -10.16 12.45
CA GLU A 19 -5.34 -9.04 11.54
C GLU A 19 -4.52 -9.22 10.28
N THR A 20 -4.95 -8.57 9.20
CA THR A 20 -4.35 -8.74 7.88
C THR A 20 -3.96 -7.40 7.27
N LEU A 21 -3.08 -7.46 6.27
CA LEU A 21 -2.49 -6.30 5.64
C LEU A 21 -2.54 -6.41 4.12
N ALA A 22 -2.83 -5.29 3.47
CA ALA A 22 -2.71 -5.12 2.03
C ALA A 22 -1.86 -3.90 1.72
N THR A 23 -1.41 -3.78 0.49
CA THR A 23 -0.64 -2.61 0.04
C THR A 23 -1.25 -2.00 -1.21
N ALA A 24 -1.03 -0.71 -1.39
CA ALA A 24 -1.35 0.03 -2.60
C ALA A 24 -0.13 0.88 -2.95
N GLU A 25 0.58 0.50 -4.00
CA GLU A 25 1.87 1.13 -4.30
C GLU A 25 1.83 1.90 -5.62
N SER A 26 2.49 3.04 -5.63
CA SER A 26 2.73 3.83 -6.84
C SER A 26 4.23 4.04 -7.00
N ILE A 27 4.83 4.90 -6.18
CA ILE A 27 6.25 5.23 -6.29
C ILE A 27 7.18 4.03 -6.06
N THR A 28 6.80 3.13 -5.16
CA THR A 28 7.60 1.95 -4.82
C THR A 28 7.46 0.82 -5.82
N ALA A 29 6.42 0.86 -6.66
CA ALA A 29 6.19 -0.07 -7.78
C ALA A 29 6.31 -1.56 -7.40
N GLY A 30 5.79 -1.92 -6.23
CA GLY A 30 5.84 -3.30 -5.73
C GLY A 30 6.98 -3.55 -4.75
N GLY A 31 7.87 -2.59 -4.55
CA GLY A 31 9.02 -2.73 -3.64
C GLY A 31 8.63 -2.95 -2.19
N LEU A 32 7.60 -2.27 -1.72
CA LEU A 32 7.10 -2.45 -0.36
C LEU A 32 6.57 -3.88 -0.15
N SER A 33 5.76 -4.35 -1.10
CA SER A 33 5.21 -5.70 -1.05
C SER A 33 6.33 -6.75 -1.09
N LYS A 34 7.34 -6.51 -1.90
CA LYS A 34 8.51 -7.40 -1.97
C LYS A 34 9.24 -7.47 -0.64
N GLU A 35 9.48 -6.32 0.00
CA GLU A 35 10.14 -6.30 1.31
C GLU A 35 9.34 -7.04 2.38
N ILE A 36 8.02 -6.85 2.41
CA ILE A 36 7.15 -7.52 3.37
C ILE A 36 7.21 -9.04 3.14
N THR A 37 7.06 -9.47 1.90
CA THR A 37 6.98 -10.91 1.57
C THR A 37 8.33 -11.62 1.66
N SER A 38 9.42 -10.89 1.73
CA SER A 38 10.74 -11.49 1.92
C SER A 38 11.01 -11.89 3.37
N VAL A 39 10.14 -11.49 4.30
CA VAL A 39 10.27 -11.83 5.71
C VAL A 39 9.45 -13.07 6.04
N SER A 40 10.05 -14.00 6.80
CA SER A 40 9.37 -15.24 7.18
C SER A 40 8.09 -14.94 7.96
N GLY A 41 7.02 -15.66 7.65
CA GLY A 41 5.72 -15.51 8.31
C GLY A 41 4.80 -14.52 7.62
N ALA A 42 5.26 -13.81 6.59
CA ALA A 42 4.45 -12.80 5.91
C ALA A 42 3.15 -13.38 5.35
N SER A 43 3.15 -14.61 4.85
CA SER A 43 1.96 -15.23 4.26
C SER A 43 0.80 -15.38 5.26
N LYS A 44 1.07 -15.28 6.55
CA LYS A 44 0.03 -15.38 7.58
C LYS A 44 -0.80 -14.11 7.67
N ILE A 45 -0.24 -12.97 7.27
CA ILE A 45 -0.91 -11.67 7.46
C ILE A 45 -1.06 -10.86 6.17
N PHE A 46 -0.16 -11.03 5.20
CA PHE A 46 -0.18 -10.24 3.97
C PHE A 46 -1.07 -10.92 2.92
N VAL A 47 -2.13 -10.22 2.51
CA VAL A 47 -3.13 -10.75 1.57
C VAL A 47 -2.73 -10.48 0.13
N GLY A 48 -2.27 -9.26 -0.14
CA GLY A 48 -1.89 -8.87 -1.49
C GLY A 48 -1.70 -7.37 -1.61
N GLY A 49 -1.37 -6.94 -2.82
CA GLY A 49 -1.16 -5.54 -3.10
C GLY A 49 -1.50 -5.19 -4.54
N ILE A 50 -1.73 -3.91 -4.77
CA ILE A 50 -1.96 -3.36 -6.10
C ILE A 50 -0.86 -2.35 -6.40
N THR A 51 -0.20 -2.51 -7.53
CA THR A 51 0.70 -1.48 -8.05
C THR A 51 -0.11 -0.60 -9.00
N ALA A 52 -0.49 0.57 -8.52
CA ALA A 52 -1.34 1.51 -9.24
C ALA A 52 -0.49 2.69 -9.71
N TYR A 53 0.27 2.46 -10.77
CA TYR A 53 1.25 3.44 -11.25
C TYR A 53 0.59 4.65 -11.91
N GLN A 54 -0.34 4.41 -12.83
CA GLN A 54 -1.06 5.49 -13.54
C GLN A 54 -2.28 5.94 -12.74
N ASN A 55 -2.65 7.21 -12.89
CA ASN A 55 -3.80 7.77 -12.19
C ASN A 55 -5.11 7.04 -12.52
N VAL A 56 -5.28 6.60 -13.77
CA VAL A 56 -6.47 5.85 -14.18
C VAL A 56 -6.60 4.54 -13.39
N ILE A 57 -5.49 3.91 -13.05
CA ILE A 57 -5.49 2.68 -12.28
C ILE A 57 -5.82 2.97 -10.80
N LYS A 58 -5.31 4.08 -10.27
CA LYS A 58 -5.67 4.53 -8.93
C LYS A 58 -7.18 4.72 -8.81
N GLU A 59 -7.79 5.32 -9.83
CA GLU A 59 -9.24 5.53 -9.88
C GLU A 59 -9.98 4.20 -10.03
N GLN A 60 -9.65 3.42 -11.05
CA GLN A 60 -10.42 2.22 -11.38
C GLN A 60 -10.32 1.10 -10.37
N LEU A 61 -9.12 0.85 -9.84
CA LEU A 61 -8.91 -0.28 -8.93
C LEU A 61 -8.98 0.11 -7.46
N LEU A 62 -8.60 1.32 -7.12
CA LEU A 62 -8.53 1.75 -5.73
C LEU A 62 -9.60 2.78 -5.35
N GLY A 63 -10.39 3.23 -6.31
CA GLY A 63 -11.46 4.19 -6.06
C GLY A 63 -10.99 5.58 -5.69
N VAL A 64 -9.77 5.96 -6.08
CA VAL A 64 -9.28 7.32 -5.88
C VAL A 64 -10.10 8.27 -6.74
N GLU A 65 -10.64 9.32 -6.14
CA GLU A 65 -11.46 10.27 -6.86
C GLU A 65 -10.62 11.23 -7.69
N LEU A 66 -11.03 11.49 -8.92
CA LEU A 66 -10.35 12.44 -9.79
C LEU A 66 -10.31 13.83 -9.16
N GLU A 67 -11.35 14.20 -8.45
CA GLU A 67 -11.41 15.47 -7.73
C GLU A 67 -10.32 15.58 -6.68
N THR A 68 -10.04 14.49 -5.95
CA THR A 68 -8.97 14.47 -4.94
C THR A 68 -7.62 14.72 -5.59
N ILE A 69 -7.35 14.06 -6.71
CA ILE A 69 -6.10 14.26 -7.47
C ILE A 69 -6.01 15.70 -7.96
N SER A 70 -7.10 16.24 -8.49
CA SER A 70 -7.16 17.58 -9.05
C SER A 70 -6.91 18.66 -7.99
N LYS A 71 -7.49 18.50 -6.80
CA LYS A 71 -7.38 19.48 -5.71
C LYS A 71 -6.07 19.40 -4.94
N ASN A 72 -5.55 18.19 -4.76
CA ASN A 72 -4.46 17.96 -3.79
C ASN A 72 -3.16 17.50 -4.44
N SER A 73 -3.14 17.29 -5.76
CA SER A 73 -2.06 16.61 -6.46
C SER A 73 -2.07 15.11 -6.20
N VAL A 74 -1.53 14.36 -7.18
CA VAL A 74 -1.41 12.90 -7.05
C VAL A 74 -0.43 12.51 -5.92
N VAL A 75 0.52 13.40 -5.61
CA VAL A 75 1.47 13.22 -4.51
C VAL A 75 0.94 13.98 -3.30
N SER A 76 0.06 13.34 -2.55
CA SER A 76 -0.57 13.96 -1.38
C SER A 76 -1.03 12.91 -0.38
N GLU A 77 -1.20 13.33 0.87
CA GLU A 77 -1.79 12.47 1.89
C GLU A 77 -3.21 12.05 1.53
N ALA A 78 -3.98 12.96 0.94
CA ALA A 78 -5.36 12.69 0.55
C ALA A 78 -5.43 11.53 -0.45
N VAL A 79 -4.58 11.54 -1.47
CA VAL A 79 -4.53 10.47 -2.47
C VAL A 79 -4.02 9.17 -1.84
N ALA A 80 -2.98 9.24 -1.02
CA ALA A 80 -2.44 8.06 -0.34
C ALA A 80 -3.51 7.41 0.56
N LEU A 81 -4.27 8.22 1.28
CA LEU A 81 -5.34 7.72 2.14
C LEU A 81 -6.43 7.02 1.35
N GLU A 82 -6.84 7.59 0.23
CA GLU A 82 -7.84 6.96 -0.65
C GLU A 82 -7.31 5.67 -1.27
N MET A 83 -6.04 5.64 -1.64
CA MET A 83 -5.40 4.42 -2.14
C MET A 83 -5.41 3.32 -1.08
N ALA A 84 -5.04 3.65 0.15
CA ALA A 84 -5.01 2.68 1.24
C ALA A 84 -6.42 2.16 1.55
N ASN A 85 -7.41 3.05 1.63
CA ASN A 85 -8.79 2.66 1.86
C ASN A 85 -9.33 1.77 0.74
N GLY A 86 -8.96 2.08 -0.50
CA GLY A 86 -9.35 1.27 -1.65
C GLY A 86 -8.76 -0.13 -1.60
N ALA A 87 -7.48 -0.25 -1.25
CA ALA A 87 -6.83 -1.56 -1.10
C ALA A 87 -7.46 -2.37 0.04
N ARG A 88 -7.70 -1.72 1.17
CA ARG A 88 -8.33 -2.39 2.31
C ARG A 88 -9.70 -2.97 1.95
N LYS A 89 -10.49 -2.22 1.19
CA LYS A 89 -11.80 -2.68 0.73
C LYS A 89 -11.67 -3.81 -0.30
N GLN A 90 -10.76 -3.65 -1.25
CA GLN A 90 -10.56 -4.61 -2.33
C GLN A 90 -10.14 -5.98 -1.79
N PHE A 91 -9.25 -6.00 -0.81
CA PHE A 91 -8.71 -7.23 -0.23
C PHE A 91 -9.41 -7.64 1.07
N ALA A 92 -10.33 -6.84 1.58
CA ALA A 92 -11.02 -7.07 2.85
C ALA A 92 -10.03 -7.27 4.02
N THR A 93 -8.99 -6.45 4.05
CA THR A 93 -7.97 -6.51 5.10
C THR A 93 -8.28 -5.55 6.24
N THR A 94 -7.66 -5.80 7.39
CA THR A 94 -7.77 -4.92 8.55
C THR A 94 -7.02 -3.62 8.31
N TRP A 95 -5.84 -3.73 7.68
CA TRP A 95 -4.91 -2.63 7.46
C TRP A 95 -4.51 -2.54 6.00
N ALA A 96 -4.12 -1.35 5.58
CA ALA A 96 -3.49 -1.15 4.29
C ALA A 96 -2.44 -0.05 4.39
N ILE A 97 -1.37 -0.20 3.63
CA ILE A 97 -0.32 0.80 3.50
C ILE A 97 -0.29 1.25 2.05
N ALA A 98 -0.28 2.56 1.83
CA ALA A 98 -0.19 3.11 0.48
C ALA A 98 1.04 4.00 0.34
N THR A 99 1.63 3.99 -0.86
CA THR A 99 2.71 4.89 -1.23
C THR A 99 2.33 5.67 -2.47
N THR A 100 2.64 6.97 -2.50
CA THR A 100 2.52 7.80 -3.68
C THR A 100 3.71 8.73 -3.74
N GLY A 101 4.04 9.22 -4.94
CA GLY A 101 5.21 10.07 -5.10
C GLY A 101 5.64 10.15 -6.56
N VAL A 102 6.83 10.69 -6.79
CA VAL A 102 7.44 10.80 -8.11
C VAL A 102 8.71 9.95 -8.11
N ALA A 103 8.81 9.04 -9.07
CA ALA A 103 9.97 8.18 -9.25
C ALA A 103 10.67 8.51 -10.57
N GLY A 104 11.98 8.34 -10.59
CA GLY A 104 12.78 8.60 -11.77
C GLY A 104 13.27 10.04 -11.85
N PRO A 105 14.04 10.39 -12.89
CA PRO A 105 14.58 11.73 -13.05
C PRO A 105 13.53 12.76 -13.43
N ASP A 106 12.44 12.32 -14.06
CA ASP A 106 11.33 13.20 -14.48
C ASP A 106 10.03 12.76 -13.84
N PRO A 107 9.18 13.72 -13.42
CA PRO A 107 7.88 13.43 -12.84
C PRO A 107 6.93 12.66 -13.75
#